data_b686e1146c9dd4de31778792d91ea839
#
_entry.id   b686e1146c9dd4de31778792d91ea839
#
_cell.length_a   1.000
_cell.length_b   1.000
_cell.length_c   1.000
_cell.angle_alpha   90.00
_cell.angle_beta   90.00
_cell.angle_gamma   90.00
#
_symmetry.space_group_name_H-M   'P 1'
#
loop_
_entity.id
_entity.type
_entity.pdbx_description
1 polymer ?
#
loop_
_entity_poly.entity_id
_entity_poly.type
_entity_poly.pdbx_seq_one_letter_code
_entity_poly.pdbx_strand_id
1 'polypeptide(L)'
;NSTRRAWRSSDWPVTKIITKSSNIGTVEVMLTIADTLRHKKEKLGAYMRAFGLGSRTALDFPGESVGLGADWTKWEGAEQYTVAYGQGIASTSIQLVAAINVLANNGVYVAPKLVRSTIGPDGTLTETPPSETHQVVRPEVAQQMTTMMRGVVCDGTAKLARVDGVSVAGKTGTGLKAQDNGTYENEDGERAYYSSFVGFFPAEAPKVTVLISIDEPPGADEEITRFGGTAAAPVFATIAPTIMREMNIVPPVGGGCPKG
;
A
#
# COMPACT_ATOMS: atom_id res chain seq x y z
N ASN A 1 -16.73 -32.06 -2.28
CA ASN A 1 -16.78 -31.51 -0.91
C ASN A 1 -15.41 -31.16 -0.28
N SER A 2 -14.28 -31.50 -0.91
CA SER A 2 -12.93 -31.18 -0.42
C SER A 2 -12.46 -29.76 -0.79
N THR A 3 -13.02 -29.14 -1.81
CA THR A 3 -12.64 -27.81 -2.30
C THR A 3 -13.12 -26.66 -1.41
N ARG A 4 -14.20 -26.83 -0.66
CA ARG A 4 -14.70 -25.78 0.26
C ARG A 4 -13.90 -25.63 1.56
N ARG A 5 -13.06 -26.60 1.94
CA ARG A 5 -12.20 -26.52 3.14
C ARG A 5 -10.94 -25.68 2.92
N ALA A 6 -10.49 -25.54 1.69
CA ALA A 6 -9.25 -24.82 1.36
C ALA A 6 -9.34 -23.28 1.51
N TRP A 7 -10.56 -22.72 1.65
CA TRP A 7 -10.80 -21.28 1.65
C TRP A 7 -11.16 -20.68 3.02
N ARG A 8 -11.15 -21.48 4.10
CA ARG A 8 -11.30 -20.94 5.46
C ARG A 8 -9.97 -20.38 5.92
N SER A 9 -9.84 -19.04 5.93
CA SER A 9 -8.67 -18.34 6.47
C SER A 9 -8.67 -18.30 8.01
N SER A 10 -9.74 -18.79 8.67
CA SER A 10 -9.89 -18.76 10.14
C SER A 10 -8.75 -19.39 10.92
N ASP A 11 -7.96 -20.29 10.30
CA ASP A 11 -6.82 -20.93 10.94
C ASP A 11 -5.46 -20.39 10.43
N TRP A 12 -5.50 -19.32 9.63
CA TRP A 12 -4.28 -18.73 9.09
C TRP A 12 -3.69 -17.72 10.07
N PRO A 13 -2.38 -17.77 10.33
CA PRO A 13 -1.71 -16.70 11.06
C PRO A 13 -1.75 -15.39 10.21
N VAL A 14 -1.73 -14.25 10.88
CA VAL A 14 -1.75 -12.91 10.23
C VAL A 14 -0.66 -12.79 9.15
N THR A 15 0.52 -13.36 9.39
CA THR A 15 1.61 -13.43 8.40
C THR A 15 1.15 -14.05 7.08
N LYS A 16 0.41 -15.16 7.14
CA LYS A 16 -0.09 -15.83 5.93
C LYS A 16 -1.21 -15.04 5.26
N ILE A 17 -2.08 -14.39 6.05
CA ILE A 17 -3.14 -13.51 5.54
C ILE A 17 -2.53 -12.38 4.71
N ILE A 18 -1.51 -11.71 5.22
CA ILE A 18 -0.80 -10.62 4.52
C ILE A 18 -0.05 -11.15 3.30
N THR A 19 0.73 -12.23 3.46
CA THR A 19 1.55 -12.82 2.39
C THR A 19 0.72 -13.28 1.19
N LYS A 20 -0.46 -13.86 1.44
CA LYS A 20 -1.37 -14.34 0.39
C LYS A 20 -2.46 -13.35 0.01
N SER A 21 -2.49 -12.17 0.65
CA SER A 21 -3.49 -11.12 0.40
C SER A 21 -4.93 -11.64 0.53
N SER A 22 -5.24 -12.34 1.64
CA SER A 22 -6.55 -12.93 1.87
C SER A 22 -7.56 -11.86 2.27
N ASN A 23 -8.55 -11.57 1.41
CA ASN A 23 -9.65 -10.65 1.72
C ASN A 23 -10.45 -11.15 2.94
N ILE A 24 -10.82 -12.44 2.96
CA ILE A 24 -11.57 -13.05 4.06
C ILE A 24 -10.78 -12.93 5.37
N GLY A 25 -9.48 -13.30 5.35
CA GLY A 25 -8.63 -13.21 6.53
C GLY A 25 -8.48 -11.77 7.04
N THR A 26 -8.42 -10.78 6.15
CA THR A 26 -8.35 -9.37 6.54
C THR A 26 -9.64 -8.90 7.22
N VAL A 27 -10.82 -9.33 6.72
CA VAL A 27 -12.10 -9.08 7.38
C VAL A 27 -12.15 -9.75 8.75
N GLU A 28 -11.73 -11.01 8.87
CA GLU A 28 -11.66 -11.73 10.16
C GLU A 28 -10.79 -10.98 11.17
N VAL A 29 -9.60 -10.51 10.75
CA VAL A 29 -8.74 -9.68 11.62
C VAL A 29 -9.47 -8.39 12.02
N MET A 30 -10.10 -7.67 11.10
CA MET A 30 -10.86 -6.47 11.41
C MET A 30 -11.98 -6.75 12.43
N LEU A 31 -12.62 -7.90 12.34
CA LEU A 31 -13.67 -8.30 13.28
C LEU A 31 -13.17 -8.58 14.71
N THR A 32 -11.86 -8.69 14.94
CA THR A 32 -11.25 -8.89 16.26
C THR A 32 -10.79 -7.60 16.96
N ILE A 33 -10.75 -6.45 16.25
CA ILE A 33 -10.10 -5.24 16.78
C ILE A 33 -10.92 -4.49 17.85
N ALA A 34 -12.20 -4.80 17.99
CA ALA A 34 -13.10 -4.22 19.00
C ALA A 34 -14.32 -5.13 19.23
N ASP A 35 -15.12 -4.85 20.25
CA ASP A 35 -16.26 -5.70 20.64
C ASP A 35 -17.47 -5.54 19.70
N THR A 36 -17.85 -4.30 19.36
CA THR A 36 -18.99 -4.03 18.50
C THR A 36 -18.56 -3.63 17.08
N LEU A 37 -19.44 -3.87 16.09
CA LEU A 37 -19.17 -3.50 14.71
C LEU A 37 -18.96 -1.98 14.56
N ARG A 38 -19.71 -1.18 15.31
CA ARG A 38 -19.52 0.28 15.33
C ARG A 38 -18.11 0.67 15.77
N HIS A 39 -17.64 0.12 16.90
CA HIS A 39 -16.27 0.39 17.40
C HIS A 39 -15.19 -0.17 16.46
N LYS A 40 -15.46 -1.27 15.75
CA LYS A 40 -14.53 -1.80 14.72
C LYS A 40 -14.38 -0.82 13.56
N LYS A 41 -15.49 -0.31 13.02
CA LYS A 41 -15.48 0.71 11.95
C LYS A 41 -14.77 1.99 12.40
N GLU A 42 -15.11 2.50 13.59
CA GLU A 42 -14.51 3.69 14.18
C GLU A 42 -12.99 3.54 14.32
N LYS A 43 -12.54 2.41 14.87
CA LYS A 43 -11.11 2.12 15.05
C LYS A 43 -10.38 1.99 13.72
N LEU A 44 -10.95 1.28 12.73
CA LEU A 44 -10.39 1.18 11.41
C LEU A 44 -10.29 2.55 10.74
N GLY A 45 -11.35 3.36 10.76
CA GLY A 45 -11.35 4.72 10.23
C GLY A 45 -10.37 5.65 10.94
N ALA A 46 -10.18 5.50 12.25
CA ALA A 46 -9.18 6.25 13.01
C ALA A 46 -7.75 5.91 12.55
N TYR A 47 -7.45 4.62 12.36
CA TYR A 47 -6.16 4.21 11.79
C TYR A 47 -5.96 4.70 10.37
N MET A 48 -6.97 4.60 9.51
CA MET A 48 -6.88 5.12 8.13
C MET A 48 -6.48 6.60 8.13
N ARG A 49 -7.12 7.42 8.95
CA ARG A 49 -6.75 8.85 9.10
C ARG A 49 -5.35 9.03 9.66
N ALA A 50 -4.95 8.25 10.66
CA ALA A 50 -3.61 8.33 11.23
C ALA A 50 -2.52 7.97 10.21
N PHE A 51 -2.82 7.07 9.27
CA PHE A 51 -1.96 6.76 8.12
C PHE A 51 -2.03 7.80 6.98
N GLY A 52 -2.83 8.87 7.12
CA GLY A 52 -2.94 9.94 6.13
C GLY A 52 -3.99 9.72 5.04
N LEU A 53 -4.83 8.67 5.15
CA LEU A 53 -5.89 8.41 4.18
C LEU A 53 -7.14 9.25 4.48
N GLY A 54 -7.81 9.75 3.43
CA GLY A 54 -9.05 10.51 3.55
C GLY A 54 -8.88 11.98 3.91
N SER A 55 -7.66 12.52 3.85
CA SER A 55 -7.33 13.93 4.08
C SER A 55 -6.26 14.41 3.13
N ARG A 56 -6.13 15.72 2.94
CA ARG A 56 -5.00 16.29 2.18
C ARG A 56 -3.69 16.01 2.92
N THR A 57 -2.62 15.78 2.17
CA THR A 57 -1.33 15.39 2.74
C THR A 57 -0.45 16.56 3.17
N ALA A 58 -0.94 17.80 3.09
CA ALA A 58 -0.18 19.04 3.30
C ALA A 58 0.93 19.27 2.25
N LEU A 59 0.81 18.63 1.08
CA LEU A 59 1.74 18.82 -0.05
C LEU A 59 1.66 20.24 -0.63
N ASP A 60 0.55 20.95 -0.35
CA ASP A 60 0.22 22.29 -0.86
C ASP A 60 0.29 22.37 -2.40
N PHE A 61 -0.22 21.32 -3.05
CA PHE A 61 -0.26 21.25 -4.51
C PHE A 61 -1.69 21.47 -5.04
N PRO A 62 -1.89 22.34 -6.05
CA PRO A 62 -3.20 22.59 -6.65
C PRO A 62 -3.85 21.30 -7.14
N GLY A 63 -5.14 21.09 -6.80
CA GLY A 63 -5.89 19.92 -7.26
C GLY A 63 -5.68 18.65 -6.41
N GLU A 64 -5.01 18.71 -5.26
CA GLU A 64 -4.87 17.56 -4.38
C GLU A 64 -6.26 17.05 -3.92
N SER A 65 -6.54 15.77 -4.18
CA SER A 65 -7.75 15.08 -3.74
C SER A 65 -7.57 14.51 -2.33
N VAL A 66 -8.65 14.47 -1.56
CA VAL A 66 -8.70 13.78 -0.26
C VAL A 66 -8.97 12.27 -0.38
N GLY A 67 -9.20 11.77 -1.60
CA GLY A 67 -9.67 10.40 -1.82
C GLY A 67 -11.17 10.24 -1.55
N LEU A 68 -11.66 9.02 -1.53
CA LEU A 68 -13.06 8.68 -1.34
C LEU A 68 -13.22 7.57 -0.29
N GLY A 69 -14.39 7.50 0.34
CA GLY A 69 -14.81 6.38 1.18
C GLY A 69 -14.15 6.27 2.57
N ALA A 70 -13.32 7.22 2.99
CA ALA A 70 -12.62 7.15 4.28
C ALA A 70 -13.51 7.52 5.51
N ASP A 71 -14.72 8.02 5.29
CA ASP A 71 -15.65 8.35 6.36
C ASP A 71 -16.39 7.10 6.86
N TRP A 72 -15.88 6.52 7.94
CA TRP A 72 -16.41 5.29 8.53
C TRP A 72 -17.89 5.39 8.97
N THR A 73 -18.42 6.60 9.19
CA THR A 73 -19.81 6.81 9.61
C THR A 73 -20.80 6.46 8.50
N LYS A 74 -20.33 6.47 7.25
CA LYS A 74 -21.10 6.19 6.04
C LYS A 74 -21.01 4.73 5.57
N TRP A 75 -20.13 3.91 6.16
CA TRP A 75 -19.99 2.51 5.74
C TRP A 75 -21.22 1.70 6.16
N GLU A 76 -21.94 1.20 5.17
CA GLU A 76 -23.17 0.43 5.34
C GLU A 76 -23.12 -0.89 4.55
N GLY A 77 -24.08 -1.78 4.81
CA GLY A 77 -24.20 -3.04 4.07
C GLY A 77 -22.90 -3.84 4.01
N ALA A 78 -22.48 -4.22 2.81
CA ALA A 78 -21.24 -4.97 2.60
C ALA A 78 -19.98 -4.10 2.79
N GLU A 79 -20.06 -2.80 2.51
CA GLU A 79 -18.94 -1.87 2.55
C GLU A 79 -18.25 -1.85 3.92
N GLN A 80 -19.02 -1.92 5.01
CA GLN A 80 -18.50 -1.97 6.38
C GLN A 80 -17.50 -3.12 6.65
N TYR A 81 -17.45 -4.13 5.77
CA TYR A 81 -16.50 -5.25 5.83
C TYR A 81 -15.45 -5.14 4.72
N THR A 82 -15.85 -4.73 3.51
CA THR A 82 -14.99 -4.75 2.33
C THR A 82 -13.91 -3.67 2.36
N VAL A 83 -14.15 -2.56 3.08
CA VAL A 83 -13.16 -1.53 3.36
C VAL A 83 -11.90 -2.09 4.03
N ALA A 84 -12.01 -3.15 4.83
CA ALA A 84 -10.88 -3.77 5.50
C ALA A 84 -9.79 -4.28 4.52
N TYR A 85 -10.15 -4.61 3.28
CA TYR A 85 -9.21 -5.00 2.23
C TYR A 85 -9.14 -4.00 1.06
N GLY A 86 -9.66 -2.78 1.25
CA GLY A 86 -9.50 -1.68 0.31
C GLY A 86 -10.61 -1.50 -0.73
N GLN A 87 -11.71 -2.25 -0.63
CA GLN A 87 -12.88 -2.06 -1.49
C GLN A 87 -13.81 -0.98 -0.89
N GLY A 88 -14.33 -0.09 -1.74
CA GLY A 88 -15.19 1.01 -1.30
C GLY A 88 -14.42 2.27 -0.86
N ILE A 89 -13.10 2.26 -0.99
CA ILE A 89 -12.23 3.42 -0.75
C ILE A 89 -11.36 3.72 -1.96
N ALA A 90 -11.03 4.99 -2.17
CA ALA A 90 -10.02 5.42 -3.11
C ALA A 90 -9.04 6.37 -2.42
N SER A 91 -7.76 6.16 -2.64
CA SER A 91 -6.67 7.00 -2.13
C SER A 91 -5.85 7.55 -3.29
N THR A 92 -5.25 8.71 -3.10
CA THR A 92 -4.26 9.21 -4.07
C THR A 92 -2.97 8.43 -3.96
N SER A 93 -2.17 8.43 -5.02
CA SER A 93 -0.85 7.77 -5.02
C SER A 93 0.05 8.31 -3.91
N ILE A 94 0.01 9.61 -3.64
CA ILE A 94 0.82 10.23 -2.58
C ILE A 94 0.35 9.82 -1.18
N GLN A 95 -0.97 9.72 -0.94
CA GLN A 95 -1.49 9.19 0.31
C GLN A 95 -1.05 7.74 0.54
N LEU A 96 -1.09 6.89 -0.50
CA LEU A 96 -0.68 5.50 -0.39
C LEU A 96 0.82 5.36 -0.11
N VAL A 97 1.67 6.13 -0.79
CA VAL A 97 3.12 6.15 -0.52
C VAL A 97 3.39 6.62 0.90
N ALA A 98 2.75 7.71 1.35
CA ALA A 98 2.92 8.24 2.71
C ALA A 98 2.47 7.22 3.78
N ALA A 99 1.34 6.54 3.55
CA ALA A 99 0.84 5.51 4.46
C ALA A 99 1.81 4.31 4.58
N ILE A 100 2.32 3.81 3.48
CA ILE A 100 3.29 2.70 3.50
C ILE A 100 4.63 3.16 4.09
N ASN A 101 5.02 4.40 3.83
CA ASN A 101 6.24 4.98 4.40
C ASN A 101 6.22 5.04 5.94
N VAL A 102 5.04 5.08 6.58
CA VAL A 102 4.92 4.93 8.05
C VAL A 102 5.63 3.66 8.53
N LEU A 103 5.43 2.54 7.83
CA LEU A 103 6.04 1.25 8.18
C LEU A 103 7.55 1.27 7.94
N ALA A 104 7.99 1.87 6.84
CA ALA A 104 9.41 2.07 6.52
C ALA A 104 10.11 3.03 7.51
N ASN A 105 9.37 3.91 8.18
CA ASN A 105 9.86 4.95 9.07
C ASN A 105 9.51 4.67 10.55
N ASN A 106 9.67 3.43 11.00
CA ASN A 106 9.47 3.00 12.39
C ASN A 106 8.10 3.40 12.99
N GLY A 107 7.06 3.41 12.15
CA GLY A 107 5.70 3.73 12.57
C GLY A 107 5.36 5.22 12.65
N VAL A 108 6.25 6.08 12.17
CA VAL A 108 6.06 7.55 12.16
C VAL A 108 5.56 8.00 10.78
N TYR A 109 4.40 8.65 10.74
CA TYR A 109 3.93 9.39 9.58
C TYR A 109 4.76 10.66 9.39
N VAL A 110 5.10 10.97 8.16
CA VAL A 110 5.76 12.21 7.75
C VAL A 110 4.95 12.80 6.61
N ALA A 111 4.47 14.02 6.77
CA ALA A 111 3.74 14.73 5.72
C ALA A 111 4.62 14.90 4.47
N PRO A 112 4.15 14.51 3.27
CA PRO A 112 4.91 14.67 2.04
C PRO A 112 5.27 16.13 1.76
N LYS A 113 6.43 16.34 1.12
CA LYS A 113 6.93 17.65 0.73
C LYS A 113 7.53 17.57 -0.67
N LEU A 114 7.17 18.49 -1.55
CA LEU A 114 7.72 18.61 -2.91
C LEU A 114 8.86 19.62 -2.98
N VAL A 115 8.71 20.74 -2.29
CA VAL A 115 9.69 21.85 -2.36
C VAL A 115 10.60 21.80 -1.13
N ARG A 116 11.89 21.64 -1.35
CA ARG A 116 12.89 21.68 -0.28
C ARG A 116 13.26 23.09 0.10
N SER A 117 13.45 23.93 -0.90
CA SER A 117 13.86 25.32 -0.73
C SER A 117 13.48 26.16 -1.94
N THR A 118 13.41 27.46 -1.76
CA THR A 118 13.20 28.44 -2.83
C THR A 118 14.37 29.40 -2.87
N ILE A 119 14.68 29.95 -4.05
CA ILE A 119 15.70 30.99 -4.23
C ILE A 119 14.97 32.28 -4.62
N GLY A 120 15.08 33.31 -3.81
CA GLY A 120 14.53 34.63 -4.07
C GLY A 120 15.23 35.36 -5.24
N PRO A 121 14.65 36.46 -5.77
CA PRO A 121 15.25 37.26 -6.82
C PRO A 121 16.64 37.85 -6.44
N ASP A 122 16.90 38.02 -5.17
CA ASP A 122 18.15 38.50 -4.58
C ASP A 122 19.17 37.39 -4.33
N GLY A 123 18.87 36.13 -4.70
CA GLY A 123 19.70 34.96 -4.47
C GLY A 123 19.54 34.34 -3.07
N THR A 124 18.67 34.87 -2.22
CA THR A 124 18.45 34.34 -0.87
C THR A 124 17.80 32.96 -0.93
N LEU A 125 18.48 31.96 -0.32
CA LEU A 125 17.93 30.60 -0.16
C LEU A 125 17.04 30.56 1.09
N THR A 126 15.77 30.17 0.89
CA THR A 126 14.82 29.95 1.99
C THR A 126 14.41 28.47 2.01
N GLU A 127 14.75 27.77 3.09
CA GLU A 127 14.31 26.38 3.27
C GLU A 127 12.84 26.32 3.67
N THR A 128 12.11 25.31 3.14
CA THR A 128 10.73 25.05 3.59
C THR A 128 10.73 24.48 5.01
N PRO A 129 9.74 24.82 5.85
CA PRO A 129 9.62 24.28 7.21
C PRO A 129 9.70 22.74 7.24
N PRO A 130 10.17 22.14 8.33
CA PRO A 130 10.13 20.68 8.50
C PRO A 130 8.72 20.12 8.29
N SER A 131 8.62 18.91 7.75
CA SER A 131 7.34 18.21 7.61
C SER A 131 6.73 17.91 8.96
N GLU A 132 5.39 17.99 9.06
CA GLU A 132 4.66 17.51 10.22
C GLU A 132 4.82 16.01 10.37
N THR A 133 4.96 15.55 11.61
CA THR A 133 5.14 14.13 11.93
C THR A 133 4.28 13.72 13.12
N HIS A 134 3.82 12.47 13.12
CA HIS A 134 3.20 11.85 14.30
C HIS A 134 3.40 10.34 14.31
N GLN A 135 3.41 9.75 15.51
CA GLN A 135 3.50 8.30 15.68
C GLN A 135 2.13 7.66 15.39
N VAL A 136 2.09 6.73 14.44
CA VAL A 136 0.87 5.98 14.06
C VAL A 136 0.83 4.62 14.74
N VAL A 137 1.93 3.88 14.67
CA VAL A 137 2.10 2.58 15.34
C VAL A 137 3.46 2.54 16.03
N ARG A 138 3.60 1.69 17.03
CA ARG A 138 4.90 1.50 17.72
C ARG A 138 5.94 0.93 16.75
N PRO A 139 7.24 1.22 16.96
CA PRO A 139 8.32 0.71 16.09
C PRO A 139 8.31 -0.82 15.92
N GLU A 140 8.01 -1.56 17.00
CA GLU A 140 7.96 -3.03 16.97
C GLU A 140 6.85 -3.54 16.05
N VAL A 141 5.70 -2.84 16.00
CA VAL A 141 4.59 -3.17 15.08
C VAL A 141 4.99 -2.88 13.64
N ALA A 142 5.66 -1.77 13.37
CA ALA A 142 6.18 -1.44 12.04
C ALA A 142 7.20 -2.50 11.57
N GLN A 143 8.10 -2.97 12.44
CA GLN A 143 9.06 -4.03 12.14
C GLN A 143 8.39 -5.38 11.87
N GLN A 144 7.37 -5.75 12.66
CA GLN A 144 6.57 -6.95 12.41
C GLN A 144 5.88 -6.89 11.04
N MET A 145 5.26 -5.75 10.72
CA MET A 145 4.64 -5.55 9.41
C MET A 145 5.66 -5.60 8.28
N THR A 146 6.84 -4.98 8.43
CA THR A 146 7.94 -5.06 7.47
C THR A 146 8.34 -6.52 7.20
N THR A 147 8.45 -7.33 8.26
CA THR A 147 8.75 -8.76 8.13
C THR A 147 7.66 -9.50 7.34
N MET A 148 6.38 -9.24 7.63
CA MET A 148 5.26 -9.81 6.88
C MET A 148 5.24 -9.37 5.40
N MET A 149 5.54 -8.09 5.14
CA MET A 149 5.62 -7.52 3.79
C MET A 149 6.81 -8.06 2.99
N ARG A 150 7.93 -8.41 3.64
CA ARG A 150 9.02 -9.19 3.00
C ARG A 150 8.51 -10.56 2.55
N GLY A 151 7.70 -11.22 3.36
CA GLY A 151 7.04 -12.48 3.00
C GLY A 151 6.17 -12.37 1.73
N VAL A 152 5.52 -11.22 1.50
CA VAL A 152 4.75 -10.96 0.27
C VAL A 152 5.65 -11.03 -0.97
N VAL A 153 6.85 -10.47 -0.89
CA VAL A 153 7.84 -10.46 -1.98
C VAL A 153 8.54 -11.82 -2.10
N CYS A 154 8.88 -12.47 -0.98
CA CYS A 154 9.63 -13.72 -1.02
C CYS A 154 8.74 -14.92 -1.38
N ASP A 155 7.54 -15.05 -0.79
CA ASP A 155 6.71 -16.26 -0.88
C ASP A 155 5.26 -15.97 -1.32
N GLY A 156 4.92 -14.69 -1.42
CA GLY A 156 3.56 -14.21 -1.60
C GLY A 156 3.20 -13.82 -3.03
N THR A 157 2.35 -12.80 -3.10
CA THR A 157 1.74 -12.29 -4.33
C THR A 157 2.67 -11.38 -5.14
N ALA A 158 3.83 -10.95 -4.59
CA ALA A 158 4.76 -10.02 -5.25
C ALA A 158 6.12 -10.62 -5.58
N LYS A 159 6.20 -11.91 -5.92
CA LYS A 159 7.48 -12.57 -6.23
C LYS A 159 8.26 -11.89 -7.36
N LEU A 160 7.57 -11.26 -8.30
CA LEU A 160 8.18 -10.53 -9.42
C LEU A 160 8.75 -9.16 -9.03
N ALA A 161 8.55 -8.70 -7.78
CA ALA A 161 9.20 -7.52 -7.23
C ALA A 161 10.56 -7.80 -6.58
N ARG A 162 11.06 -9.04 -6.63
CA ARG A 162 12.37 -9.39 -6.07
C ARG A 162 13.48 -8.65 -6.81
N VAL A 163 14.45 -8.18 -6.05
CA VAL A 163 15.68 -7.56 -6.54
C VAL A 163 16.84 -8.35 -5.95
N ASP A 164 17.77 -8.81 -6.80
CA ASP A 164 18.88 -9.64 -6.37
C ASP A 164 19.76 -8.93 -5.33
N GLY A 165 20.01 -9.63 -4.23
CA GLY A 165 20.82 -9.10 -3.12
C GLY A 165 20.15 -8.01 -2.28
N VAL A 166 18.88 -7.65 -2.55
CA VAL A 166 18.17 -6.58 -1.86
C VAL A 166 16.93 -7.12 -1.17
N SER A 167 16.79 -6.84 0.10
CA SER A 167 15.53 -7.11 0.81
C SER A 167 14.50 -6.03 0.47
N VAL A 168 13.36 -6.49 -0.06
CA VAL A 168 12.22 -5.64 -0.39
C VAL A 168 11.04 -6.02 0.48
N ALA A 169 10.41 -5.04 1.13
CA ALA A 169 9.11 -5.19 1.79
C ALA A 169 8.06 -4.46 0.96
N GLY A 170 6.95 -5.12 0.62
CA GLY A 170 5.94 -4.51 -0.23
C GLY A 170 4.61 -5.24 -0.23
N LYS A 171 3.63 -4.64 -0.92
CA LYS A 171 2.28 -5.17 -1.06
C LYS A 171 1.73 -4.90 -2.44
N THR A 172 1.07 -5.89 -3.02
CA THR A 172 0.30 -5.75 -4.26
C THR A 172 -1.10 -5.21 -3.97
N GLY A 173 -1.62 -4.43 -4.90
CA GLY A 173 -3.02 -4.02 -4.97
C GLY A 173 -3.58 -4.38 -6.34
N THR A 174 -4.86 -4.77 -6.37
CA THR A 174 -5.64 -4.95 -7.60
C THR A 174 -7.05 -4.51 -7.28
N GLY A 175 -7.44 -3.36 -7.77
CA GLY A 175 -8.78 -2.79 -7.61
C GLY A 175 -9.56 -2.83 -8.92
N LEU A 176 -10.87 -2.93 -8.83
CA LEU A 176 -11.74 -2.63 -9.96
C LEU A 176 -11.79 -1.11 -10.16
N LYS A 177 -11.67 -0.67 -11.40
CA LYS A 177 -11.82 0.73 -11.76
C LYS A 177 -13.30 1.10 -11.86
N ALA A 178 -13.71 2.13 -11.10
CA ALA A 178 -15.04 2.68 -11.26
C ALA A 178 -15.17 3.33 -12.65
N GLN A 179 -16.26 3.05 -13.32
CA GLN A 179 -16.61 3.63 -14.63
C GLN A 179 -17.43 4.91 -14.43
N ASP A 180 -17.54 5.72 -15.48
CA ASP A 180 -18.30 6.99 -15.48
C ASP A 180 -19.79 6.79 -15.18
N ASN A 181 -20.32 5.59 -15.47
CA ASN A 181 -21.70 5.19 -15.15
C ASN A 181 -21.92 4.85 -13.66
N GLY A 182 -20.87 4.95 -12.81
CA GLY A 182 -20.94 4.66 -11.38
C GLY A 182 -20.91 3.17 -11.02
N THR A 183 -20.67 2.30 -12.00
CA THR A 183 -20.49 0.85 -11.81
C THR A 183 -19.03 0.43 -11.98
N TYR A 184 -18.74 -0.87 -11.91
CA TYR A 184 -17.43 -1.46 -12.21
C TYR A 184 -17.37 -2.12 -13.59
N GLU A 185 -18.41 -1.98 -14.40
CA GLU A 185 -18.52 -2.55 -15.74
C GLU A 185 -18.82 -1.45 -16.73
N ASN A 186 -18.12 -1.46 -17.88
CA ASN A 186 -18.40 -0.55 -19.00
C ASN A 186 -19.73 -0.95 -19.71
N GLU A 187 -20.10 -0.25 -20.76
CA GLU A 187 -21.33 -0.51 -21.52
C GLU A 187 -21.34 -1.90 -22.17
N ASP A 188 -20.18 -2.48 -22.45
CA ASP A 188 -20.00 -3.82 -23.00
C ASP A 188 -19.98 -4.94 -21.93
N GLY A 189 -20.10 -4.58 -20.65
CA GLY A 189 -20.04 -5.50 -19.52
C GLY A 189 -18.63 -5.90 -19.11
N GLU A 190 -17.60 -5.23 -19.62
CA GLU A 190 -16.21 -5.50 -19.29
C GLU A 190 -15.76 -4.72 -18.05
N ARG A 191 -14.80 -5.27 -17.32
CA ARG A 191 -14.22 -4.68 -16.11
C ARG A 191 -12.81 -4.19 -16.35
N ALA A 192 -12.57 -2.92 -16.05
CA ALA A 192 -11.23 -2.36 -16.01
C ALA A 192 -10.61 -2.49 -14.60
N TYR A 193 -9.29 -2.58 -14.57
CA TYR A 193 -8.52 -2.81 -13.34
C TYR A 193 -7.48 -1.73 -13.12
N TYR A 194 -7.25 -1.45 -11.84
CA TYR A 194 -6.14 -0.62 -11.37
C TYR A 194 -5.17 -1.51 -10.62
N SER A 195 -3.98 -1.71 -11.18
CA SER A 195 -2.98 -2.64 -10.65
C SER A 195 -1.82 -1.89 -10.04
N SER A 196 -1.44 -2.26 -8.82
CA SER A 196 -0.38 -1.56 -8.11
C SER A 196 0.54 -2.48 -7.33
N PHE A 197 1.75 -2.01 -7.11
CA PHE A 197 2.69 -2.51 -6.13
C PHE A 197 3.34 -1.33 -5.41
N VAL A 198 3.30 -1.34 -4.09
CA VAL A 198 4.03 -0.39 -3.26
C VAL A 198 5.00 -1.14 -2.36
N GLY A 199 6.23 -0.67 -2.30
CA GLY A 199 7.26 -1.30 -1.47
C GLY A 199 8.38 -0.33 -1.13
N PHE A 200 9.20 -0.73 -0.17
CA PHE A 200 10.39 0.01 0.27
C PHE A 200 11.59 -0.91 0.40
N PHE A 201 12.76 -0.34 0.24
CA PHE A 201 14.03 -1.05 0.32
C PHE A 201 15.20 -0.17 0.75
N PRO A 202 16.31 -0.77 1.30
CA PRO A 202 16.37 -2.12 1.89
C PRO A 202 15.39 -2.25 3.05
N ALA A 203 14.75 -3.42 3.23
CA ALA A 203 13.70 -3.57 4.24
C ALA A 203 14.20 -3.43 5.68
N GLU A 204 15.47 -3.76 5.96
CA GLU A 204 16.12 -3.64 7.28
C GLU A 204 16.49 -2.19 7.64
N ALA A 205 16.77 -1.36 6.63
CA ALA A 205 17.14 0.05 6.79
C ALA A 205 16.57 0.87 5.62
N PRO A 206 15.26 1.11 5.58
CA PRO A 206 14.58 1.71 4.45
C PRO A 206 15.16 3.07 4.05
N LYS A 207 15.37 3.27 2.76
CA LYS A 207 15.88 4.50 2.16
C LYS A 207 14.90 5.13 1.19
N VAL A 208 14.05 4.31 0.56
CA VAL A 208 13.11 4.75 -0.44
C VAL A 208 11.84 3.90 -0.40
N THR A 209 10.69 4.55 -0.54
CA THR A 209 9.39 3.92 -0.76
C THR A 209 8.96 4.24 -2.19
N VAL A 210 8.57 3.22 -2.95
CA VAL A 210 8.20 3.34 -4.37
C VAL A 210 6.82 2.73 -4.57
N LEU A 211 5.96 3.45 -5.29
CA LEU A 211 4.67 2.97 -5.78
C LEU A 211 4.73 2.86 -7.30
N ILE A 212 4.36 1.72 -7.82
CA ILE A 212 4.03 1.50 -9.23
C ILE A 212 2.53 1.33 -9.32
N SER A 213 1.89 2.14 -10.15
CA SER A 213 0.47 2.07 -10.43
C SER A 213 0.25 2.03 -11.93
N ILE A 214 -0.54 1.08 -12.40
CA ILE A 214 -0.88 0.89 -13.80
C ILE A 214 -2.39 0.92 -13.92
N ASP A 215 -2.89 1.92 -14.62
CA ASP A 215 -4.29 2.05 -14.97
C ASP A 215 -4.55 1.26 -16.24
N GLU A 216 -5.52 0.35 -16.19
CA GLU A 216 -5.91 -0.53 -17.28
C GLU A 216 -4.72 -1.28 -17.89
N PRO A 217 -4.04 -2.18 -17.15
CA PRO A 217 -2.91 -2.93 -17.70
C PRO A 217 -3.33 -3.70 -18.95
N PRO A 218 -2.51 -3.69 -20.02
CA PRO A 218 -2.83 -4.38 -21.27
C PRO A 218 -2.98 -5.89 -21.02
N GLY A 219 -3.92 -6.54 -21.75
CA GLY A 219 -4.22 -7.95 -21.56
C GLY A 219 -5.00 -8.26 -20.28
N ALA A 220 -5.74 -7.27 -19.75
CA ALA A 220 -6.55 -7.44 -18.54
C ALA A 220 -7.63 -8.53 -18.67
N ASP A 221 -7.96 -8.95 -19.87
CA ASP A 221 -8.85 -10.09 -20.18
C ASP A 221 -8.22 -11.43 -19.80
N GLU A 222 -6.88 -11.52 -19.78
CA GLU A 222 -6.19 -12.67 -19.24
C GLU A 222 -6.07 -12.54 -17.73
N GLU A 223 -6.65 -13.48 -16.99
CA GLU A 223 -6.72 -13.46 -15.52
C GLU A 223 -5.37 -13.19 -14.84
N ILE A 224 -4.25 -13.53 -15.51
CA ILE A 224 -2.91 -13.40 -14.96
C ILE A 224 -2.34 -11.99 -15.11
N THR A 225 -2.65 -11.24 -16.16
CA THR A 225 -1.98 -9.97 -16.49
C THR A 225 -2.50 -8.77 -15.71
N ARG A 226 -3.72 -8.84 -15.19
CA ARG A 226 -4.38 -7.75 -14.45
C ARG A 226 -3.97 -7.58 -12.99
N PHE A 227 -3.23 -8.53 -12.41
CA PHE A 227 -2.86 -8.44 -10.99
C PHE A 227 -1.64 -7.55 -10.77
N GLY A 228 -1.63 -6.78 -9.67
CA GLY A 228 -0.50 -5.95 -9.28
C GLY A 228 0.82 -6.73 -9.16
N GLY A 229 0.73 -8.02 -8.80
CA GLY A 229 1.89 -8.91 -8.74
C GLY A 229 2.50 -9.29 -10.08
N THR A 230 1.75 -9.21 -11.17
CA THR A 230 2.18 -9.54 -12.53
C THR A 230 2.35 -8.30 -13.41
N ALA A 231 1.55 -7.26 -13.20
CA ALA A 231 1.65 -6.01 -13.94
C ALA A 231 2.65 -5.02 -13.30
N ALA A 232 2.49 -4.68 -12.03
CA ALA A 232 3.25 -3.60 -11.39
C ALA A 232 4.55 -4.07 -10.70
N ALA A 233 4.57 -5.27 -10.11
CA ALA A 233 5.73 -5.79 -9.39
C ALA A 233 6.99 -5.95 -10.26
N PRO A 234 6.95 -6.46 -11.52
CA PRO A 234 8.13 -6.54 -12.36
C PRO A 234 8.68 -5.16 -12.76
N VAL A 235 7.84 -4.16 -12.92
CA VAL A 235 8.28 -2.77 -13.18
C VAL A 235 9.09 -2.25 -12.00
N PHE A 236 8.62 -2.49 -10.77
CA PHE A 236 9.38 -2.15 -9.56
C PHE A 236 10.76 -2.81 -9.56
N ALA A 237 10.83 -4.12 -9.83
CA ALA A 237 12.10 -4.85 -9.87
C ALA A 237 13.07 -4.29 -10.92
N THR A 238 12.55 -3.83 -12.06
CA THR A 238 13.35 -3.25 -13.15
C THR A 238 13.94 -1.90 -12.78
N ILE A 239 13.17 -1.02 -12.09
CA ILE A 239 13.63 0.34 -11.77
C ILE A 239 14.45 0.41 -10.47
N ALA A 240 14.25 -0.51 -9.52
CA ALA A 240 14.90 -0.47 -8.21
C ALA A 240 16.44 -0.40 -8.29
N PRO A 241 17.15 -1.16 -9.15
CA PRO A 241 18.60 -1.05 -9.29
C PRO A 241 19.07 0.34 -9.75
N THR A 242 18.31 0.99 -10.61
CA THR A 242 18.60 2.37 -11.05
C THR A 242 18.44 3.36 -9.89
N ILE A 243 17.34 3.27 -9.14
CA ILE A 243 17.12 4.11 -7.95
C ILE A 243 18.26 3.92 -6.93
N MET A 244 18.67 2.66 -6.70
CA MET A 244 19.77 2.36 -5.78
C MET A 244 21.07 3.04 -6.20
N ARG A 245 21.41 2.98 -7.47
CA ARG A 245 22.62 3.62 -8.02
C ARG A 245 22.54 5.14 -7.87
N GLU A 246 21.45 5.76 -8.29
CA GLU A 246 21.28 7.23 -8.24
C GLU A 246 21.26 7.78 -6.80
N MET A 247 20.74 7.01 -5.85
CA MET A 247 20.67 7.37 -4.44
C MET A 247 21.84 6.85 -3.59
N ASN A 248 22.82 6.17 -4.20
CA ASN A 248 23.94 5.52 -3.51
C ASN A 248 23.47 4.57 -2.39
N ILE A 249 22.42 3.80 -2.63
CA ILE A 249 21.89 2.82 -1.67
C ILE A 249 22.70 1.52 -1.80
N VAL A 250 23.45 1.20 -0.75
CA VAL A 250 24.18 -0.07 -0.63
C VAL A 250 23.33 -1.03 0.22
N PRO A 251 22.86 -2.16 -0.34
CA PRO A 251 22.10 -3.13 0.43
C PRO A 251 23.01 -3.82 1.46
N PRO A 252 22.46 -4.22 2.62
CA PRO A 252 23.19 -5.03 3.59
C PRO A 252 23.67 -6.35 2.97
N VAL A 253 24.85 -6.82 3.40
CA VAL A 253 25.37 -8.14 2.99
C VAL A 253 24.39 -9.23 3.41
N GLY A 254 24.04 -10.13 2.49
CA GLY A 254 23.05 -11.19 2.73
C GLY A 254 21.60 -10.72 2.58
N GLY A 255 21.37 -9.52 2.01
CA GLY A 255 20.04 -9.04 1.65
C GLY A 255 19.35 -9.93 0.63
N GLY A 256 18.05 -9.70 0.45
CA GLY A 256 17.21 -10.48 -0.46
C GLY A 256 16.33 -11.51 0.24
N CYS A 257 15.68 -12.35 -0.56
CA CYS A 257 14.86 -13.43 -0.04
C CYS A 257 15.74 -14.61 0.38
N PRO A 258 15.41 -15.32 1.48
CA PRO A 258 16.08 -16.56 1.84
C PRO A 258 16.10 -17.53 0.64
N LYS A 259 17.23 -18.18 0.41
CA LYS A 259 17.26 -19.29 -0.53
C LYS A 259 16.51 -20.45 0.14
N GLY A 260 15.39 -20.87 -0.46
CA GLY A 260 14.61 -22.02 -0.03
C GLY A 260 15.35 -23.32 -0.19
#